data_4f1d8cf9ab25ca97a13e56b335447ba6
#
_entry.id   4f1d8cf9ab25ca97a13e56b335447ba6
#
_cell.length_a   1.000
_cell.length_b   1.000
_cell.length_c   1.000
_cell.angle_alpha   90.00
_cell.angle_beta   90.00
_cell.angle_gamma   90.00
#
_symmetry.space_group_name_H-M   'P 1'
#
loop_
_entity.id
_entity.type
_entity.pdbx_description
1 polymer ?
#
loop_
_entity_poly.entity_id
_entity_poly.type
_entity_poly.pdbx_seq_one_letter_code
_entity_poly.pdbx_strand_id
1 'polypeptide(L)'
;MHNGITVRDVMNREFVGVSESDTLADAAELMRSEATEIVVVLRGSEPIGSLSTATAMAAMLDGDPDERTVGEVMEPPVPTVRPDAALSDATQHLIARSSSHLLVVDDKQAVGVLTEQDVLAASGTVEAAPSAGDTTEIVDTNRVDPETIEAEIAPEGSIQSVCEICGSLTPELSSVNGQLVCPDCKAY
;
A
#
# COMPACT_ATOMS: atom_id res chain seq x y z
N MET A 1 29.27 -13.61 -1.11
CA MET A 1 28.07 -13.99 -0.34
C MET A 1 27.22 -12.74 -0.25
N HIS A 2 26.22 -12.61 -1.12
CA HIS A 2 25.29 -11.49 -1.05
C HIS A 2 24.32 -11.82 0.06
N ASN A 3 24.51 -11.20 1.20
CA ASN A 3 23.56 -11.27 2.30
C ASN A 3 22.40 -10.32 1.95
N GLY A 4 21.55 -10.77 1.01
CA GLY A 4 20.35 -10.02 0.63
C GLY A 4 19.38 -9.98 1.82
N ILE A 5 18.57 -8.94 1.88
CA ILE A 5 17.47 -8.81 2.86
C ILE A 5 16.51 -9.98 2.63
N THR A 6 16.18 -10.69 3.70
CA THR A 6 15.20 -11.79 3.69
C THR A 6 13.83 -11.29 4.16
N VAL A 7 12.78 -12.07 3.87
CA VAL A 7 11.43 -11.81 4.37
C VAL A 7 11.41 -11.68 5.88
N ARG A 8 12.17 -12.52 6.61
CA ARG A 8 12.28 -12.53 8.08
C ARG A 8 12.76 -11.19 8.65
N ASP A 9 13.59 -10.46 7.90
CA ASP A 9 14.17 -9.20 8.35
C ASP A 9 13.16 -8.03 8.29
N VAL A 10 12.09 -8.21 7.51
CA VAL A 10 11.15 -7.14 7.15
C VAL A 10 9.71 -7.44 7.58
N MET A 11 9.34 -8.74 7.65
CA MET A 11 7.97 -9.16 7.96
C MET A 11 7.48 -8.62 9.31
N ASN A 12 6.19 -8.30 9.38
CA ASN A 12 5.53 -8.06 10.65
C ASN A 12 5.18 -9.41 11.31
N ARG A 13 5.63 -9.60 12.54
CA ARG A 13 5.35 -10.80 13.33
C ARG A 13 4.06 -10.70 14.14
N GLU A 14 3.58 -9.50 14.33
CA GLU A 14 2.32 -9.22 14.99
C GLU A 14 1.20 -9.16 13.94
N PHE A 15 0.67 -10.31 13.59
CA PHE A 15 -0.49 -10.42 12.72
C PHE A 15 -1.73 -10.82 13.53
N VAL A 16 -2.89 -10.41 13.05
CA VAL A 16 -4.16 -10.72 13.70
C VAL A 16 -4.70 -12.04 13.18
N GLY A 17 -4.92 -12.98 14.09
CA GLY A 17 -5.50 -14.30 13.79
C GLY A 17 -6.88 -14.45 14.38
N VAL A 18 -7.79 -15.09 13.66
CA VAL A 18 -9.15 -15.47 14.09
C VAL A 18 -9.40 -16.95 13.83
N SER A 19 -10.37 -17.54 14.53
CA SER A 19 -10.80 -18.90 14.26
C SER A 19 -11.89 -18.94 13.19
N GLU A 20 -11.97 -20.03 12.44
CA GLU A 20 -13.10 -20.27 11.53
C GLU A 20 -14.47 -20.30 12.21
N SER A 21 -14.50 -20.57 13.52
CA SER A 21 -15.72 -20.61 14.33
C SER A 21 -16.11 -19.30 14.98
N ASP A 22 -15.25 -18.28 14.90
CA ASP A 22 -15.55 -16.95 15.41
C ASP A 22 -16.68 -16.32 14.58
N THR A 23 -17.47 -15.44 15.18
CA THR A 23 -18.52 -14.73 14.45
C THR A 23 -17.90 -13.68 13.53
N LEU A 24 -18.62 -13.34 12.46
CA LEU A 24 -18.20 -12.26 11.56
C LEU A 24 -18.16 -10.91 12.30
N ALA A 25 -19.08 -10.70 13.26
CA ALA A 25 -19.12 -9.52 14.11
C ALA A 25 -17.86 -9.40 14.97
N ASP A 26 -17.44 -10.47 15.66
CA ASP A 26 -16.23 -10.49 16.48
C ASP A 26 -14.98 -10.22 15.65
N ALA A 27 -14.88 -10.85 14.46
CA ALA A 27 -13.76 -10.65 13.56
C ALA A 27 -13.69 -9.20 13.06
N ALA A 28 -14.83 -8.60 12.69
CA ALA A 28 -14.90 -7.20 12.24
C ALA A 28 -14.52 -6.22 13.37
N GLU A 29 -14.98 -6.48 14.60
CA GLU A 29 -14.60 -5.67 15.77
C GLU A 29 -13.09 -5.76 16.04
N LEU A 30 -12.50 -6.96 15.91
CA LEU A 30 -11.06 -7.16 16.05
C LEU A 30 -10.28 -6.43 14.97
N MET A 31 -10.71 -6.54 13.70
CA MET A 31 -10.11 -5.79 12.58
C MET A 31 -10.12 -4.28 12.84
N ARG A 32 -11.22 -3.76 13.35
CA ARG A 32 -11.38 -2.35 13.69
C ARG A 32 -10.46 -1.91 14.83
N SER A 33 -10.37 -2.71 15.89
CA SER A 33 -9.55 -2.38 17.09
C SER A 33 -8.06 -2.44 16.81
N GLU A 34 -7.63 -3.41 16.01
CA GLU A 34 -6.23 -3.60 15.60
C GLU A 34 -5.84 -2.77 14.35
N ALA A 35 -6.80 -2.02 13.78
CA ALA A 35 -6.61 -1.21 12.57
C ALA A 35 -5.99 -2.01 11.42
N THR A 36 -6.39 -3.29 11.26
CA THR A 36 -5.86 -4.18 10.21
C THR A 36 -6.85 -4.35 9.07
N GLU A 37 -6.34 -4.41 7.85
CA GLU A 37 -7.15 -4.62 6.65
C GLU A 37 -7.40 -6.10 6.34
N ILE A 38 -6.64 -6.99 6.98
CA ILE A 38 -6.75 -8.43 6.78
C ILE A 38 -6.49 -9.18 8.09
N VAL A 39 -7.25 -10.23 8.32
CA VAL A 39 -6.99 -11.21 9.40
C VAL A 39 -6.73 -12.58 8.80
N VAL A 40 -5.88 -13.34 9.46
CA VAL A 40 -5.56 -14.72 9.07
C VAL A 40 -6.50 -15.67 9.80
N VAL A 41 -7.20 -16.52 9.06
CA VAL A 41 -8.07 -17.55 9.65
C VAL A 41 -7.24 -18.78 9.95
N LEU A 42 -7.23 -19.15 11.23
CA LEU A 42 -6.40 -20.21 11.75
C LEU A 42 -7.23 -21.40 12.25
N ARG A 43 -6.71 -22.60 12.01
CA ARG A 43 -7.12 -23.80 12.69
C ARG A 43 -5.96 -24.31 13.55
N GLY A 44 -5.99 -23.97 14.86
CA GLY A 44 -4.80 -24.07 15.70
C GLY A 44 -3.75 -23.03 15.28
N SER A 45 -2.60 -23.46 14.78
CA SER A 45 -1.55 -22.59 14.24
C SER A 45 -1.44 -22.65 12.70
N GLU A 46 -2.28 -23.47 12.04
CA GLU A 46 -2.28 -23.63 10.59
C GLU A 46 -3.21 -22.61 9.93
N PRO A 47 -2.73 -21.80 8.99
CA PRO A 47 -3.57 -20.86 8.26
C PRO A 47 -4.43 -21.62 7.24
N ILE A 48 -5.74 -21.45 7.34
CA ILE A 48 -6.74 -22.12 6.48
C ILE A 48 -7.47 -21.14 5.56
N GLY A 49 -7.41 -19.85 5.86
CA GLY A 49 -8.09 -18.82 5.09
C GLY A 49 -7.61 -17.41 5.50
N SER A 50 -8.24 -16.44 4.91
CA SER A 50 -8.08 -15.03 5.27
C SER A 50 -9.42 -14.31 5.15
N LEU A 51 -9.57 -13.20 5.85
CA LEU A 51 -10.74 -12.34 5.75
C LEU A 51 -10.26 -10.90 5.60
N SER A 52 -10.57 -10.29 4.45
CA SER A 52 -10.29 -8.89 4.19
C SER A 52 -11.42 -8.00 4.70
N THR A 53 -11.13 -6.72 4.98
CA THR A 53 -12.15 -5.72 5.34
C THR A 53 -13.24 -5.64 4.27
N ALA A 54 -12.87 -5.70 2.99
CA ALA A 54 -13.83 -5.65 1.90
C ALA A 54 -14.79 -6.85 1.91
N THR A 55 -14.26 -8.06 2.10
CA THR A 55 -15.06 -9.29 2.18
C THR A 55 -15.93 -9.32 3.43
N ALA A 56 -15.39 -8.91 4.59
CA ALA A 56 -16.15 -8.77 5.82
C ALA A 56 -17.33 -7.80 5.66
N MET A 57 -17.07 -6.62 5.09
CA MET A 57 -18.11 -5.60 4.85
C MET A 57 -19.18 -6.11 3.88
N ALA A 58 -18.81 -6.77 2.78
CA ALA A 58 -19.77 -7.36 1.85
C ALA A 58 -20.64 -8.41 2.55
N ALA A 59 -20.03 -9.29 3.35
CA ALA A 59 -20.74 -10.33 4.08
C ALA A 59 -21.70 -9.76 5.15
N MET A 60 -21.35 -8.65 5.79
CA MET A 60 -22.20 -7.95 6.77
C MET A 60 -23.44 -7.30 6.11
N LEU A 61 -23.33 -6.92 4.83
CA LEU A 61 -24.46 -6.39 4.07
C LEU A 61 -25.43 -7.48 3.62
N ASP A 62 -24.95 -8.73 3.50
CA ASP A 62 -25.73 -9.88 2.98
C ASP A 62 -26.45 -10.68 4.08
N GLY A 63 -26.21 -10.38 5.36
CA GLY A 63 -26.83 -11.14 6.46
C GLY A 63 -26.49 -10.59 7.84
N ASP A 64 -26.93 -11.31 8.87
CA ASP A 64 -26.64 -10.95 10.26
C ASP A 64 -25.20 -11.40 10.62
N PRO A 65 -24.31 -10.46 10.99
CA PRO A 65 -22.93 -10.79 11.30
C PRO A 65 -22.76 -11.59 12.58
N ASP A 66 -23.74 -11.57 13.49
CA ASP A 66 -23.69 -12.36 14.73
C ASP A 66 -24.07 -13.83 14.50
N GLU A 67 -24.82 -14.12 13.42
CA GLU A 67 -25.23 -15.49 13.05
C GLU A 67 -24.26 -16.16 12.07
N ARG A 68 -23.40 -15.38 11.39
CA ARG A 68 -22.46 -15.90 10.41
C ARG A 68 -21.08 -16.13 11.01
N THR A 69 -20.45 -17.25 10.65
CA THR A 69 -19.09 -17.55 11.06
C THR A 69 -18.06 -17.06 10.05
N VAL A 70 -16.83 -16.80 10.50
CA VAL A 70 -15.71 -16.47 9.66
C VAL A 70 -15.46 -17.57 8.61
N GLY A 71 -15.62 -18.84 8.99
CA GLY A 71 -15.44 -19.98 8.08
C GLY A 71 -16.39 -20.01 6.88
N GLU A 72 -17.58 -19.38 6.99
CA GLU A 72 -18.55 -19.30 5.89
C GLU A 72 -18.24 -18.22 4.87
N VAL A 73 -17.45 -17.21 5.27
CA VAL A 73 -17.19 -16.02 4.46
C VAL A 73 -15.72 -15.85 4.08
N MET A 74 -14.82 -16.59 4.73
CA MET A 74 -13.38 -16.48 4.49
C MET A 74 -13.02 -16.81 3.04
N GLU A 75 -11.98 -16.19 2.57
CA GLU A 75 -11.32 -16.48 1.29
C GLU A 75 -10.19 -17.49 1.49
N PRO A 76 -9.72 -18.14 0.41
CA PRO A 76 -8.50 -18.94 0.46
C PRO A 76 -7.35 -18.13 1.09
N PRO A 77 -6.37 -18.79 1.73
CA PRO A 77 -5.23 -18.08 2.30
C PRO A 77 -4.56 -17.18 1.26
N VAL A 78 -4.14 -16.00 1.68
CA VAL A 78 -3.28 -15.14 0.86
C VAL A 78 -2.04 -15.92 0.42
N PRO A 79 -1.39 -15.54 -0.69
CA PRO A 79 -0.18 -16.22 -1.13
C PRO A 79 0.85 -16.33 -0.01
N THR A 80 1.51 -17.46 0.09
CA THR A 80 2.47 -17.74 1.16
C THR A 80 3.90 -17.58 0.69
N VAL A 81 4.78 -17.21 1.62
CA VAL A 81 6.23 -17.13 1.42
C VAL A 81 6.95 -17.68 2.65
N ARG A 82 8.17 -18.17 2.46
CA ARG A 82 9.02 -18.63 3.57
C ARG A 82 9.79 -17.47 4.19
N PRO A 83 10.08 -17.51 5.51
CA PRO A 83 10.83 -16.43 6.16
C PRO A 83 12.28 -16.30 5.65
N ASP A 84 12.87 -17.37 5.14
CA ASP A 84 14.23 -17.40 4.58
C ASP A 84 14.30 -17.01 3.09
N ALA A 85 13.17 -16.74 2.45
CA ALA A 85 13.12 -16.27 1.06
C ALA A 85 13.73 -14.87 0.90
N ALA A 86 14.31 -14.59 -0.27
CA ALA A 86 14.79 -13.26 -0.57
C ALA A 86 13.60 -12.27 -0.69
N LEU A 87 13.79 -11.05 -0.18
CA LEU A 87 12.75 -10.01 -0.25
C LEU A 87 12.37 -9.68 -1.70
N SER A 88 13.34 -9.74 -2.63
CA SER A 88 13.09 -9.57 -4.07
C SER A 88 12.11 -10.58 -4.64
N ASP A 89 12.20 -11.84 -4.21
CA ASP A 89 11.32 -12.91 -4.68
C ASP A 89 9.90 -12.70 -4.11
N ALA A 90 9.80 -12.32 -2.83
CA ALA A 90 8.53 -11.98 -2.20
C ALA A 90 7.86 -10.78 -2.89
N THR A 91 8.64 -9.75 -3.25
CA THR A 91 8.13 -8.60 -4.02
C THR A 91 7.55 -9.01 -5.37
N GLN A 92 8.24 -9.91 -6.09
CA GLN A 92 7.72 -10.44 -7.35
C GLN A 92 6.41 -11.23 -7.15
N HIS A 93 6.27 -11.95 -6.05
CA HIS A 93 5.04 -12.67 -5.72
C HIS A 93 3.86 -11.72 -5.44
N LEU A 94 4.08 -10.59 -4.72
CA LEU A 94 3.06 -9.55 -4.52
C LEU A 94 2.56 -9.02 -5.86
N ILE A 95 3.49 -8.61 -6.74
CA ILE A 95 3.17 -8.04 -8.05
C ILE A 95 2.45 -9.06 -8.94
N ALA A 96 3.00 -10.28 -9.07
CA ALA A 96 2.48 -11.30 -9.97
C ALA A 96 1.06 -11.78 -9.61
N ARG A 97 0.68 -11.68 -8.33
CA ARG A 97 -0.63 -12.10 -7.83
C ARG A 97 -1.56 -10.96 -7.54
N SER A 98 -1.13 -9.70 -7.75
CA SER A 98 -1.87 -8.48 -7.40
C SER A 98 -2.38 -8.54 -5.96
N SER A 99 -1.55 -9.06 -5.05
CA SER A 99 -1.86 -9.22 -3.64
C SER A 99 -1.11 -8.17 -2.84
N SER A 100 -1.79 -7.46 -1.95
CA SER A 100 -1.18 -6.48 -1.05
C SER A 100 -0.44 -7.14 0.12
N HIS A 101 -0.66 -8.45 0.33
CA HIS A 101 -0.17 -9.18 1.49
C HIS A 101 0.38 -10.55 1.09
N LEU A 102 1.44 -10.99 1.76
CA LEU A 102 1.92 -12.37 1.76
C LEU A 102 1.91 -12.91 3.18
N LEU A 103 1.39 -14.11 3.36
CA LEU A 103 1.49 -14.81 4.63
C LEU A 103 2.85 -15.49 4.74
N VAL A 104 3.58 -15.20 5.80
CA VAL A 104 4.85 -15.85 6.06
C VAL A 104 4.62 -17.13 6.85
N VAL A 105 4.98 -18.26 6.25
CA VAL A 105 4.72 -19.59 6.80
C VAL A 105 6.04 -20.34 7.01
N ASP A 106 6.24 -20.88 8.21
CA ASP A 106 7.35 -21.76 8.58
C ASP A 106 6.77 -23.05 9.17
N ASP A 107 7.19 -24.21 8.67
CA ASP A 107 6.69 -25.53 9.10
C ASP A 107 5.15 -25.63 9.20
N LYS A 108 4.43 -25.07 8.23
CA LYS A 108 2.96 -24.96 8.14
C LYS A 108 2.30 -24.04 9.16
N GLN A 109 3.08 -23.29 9.92
CA GLN A 109 2.56 -22.32 10.88
C GLN A 109 2.72 -20.91 10.33
N ALA A 110 1.69 -20.08 10.53
CA ALA A 110 1.79 -18.66 10.26
C ALA A 110 2.74 -18.02 11.28
N VAL A 111 3.81 -17.37 10.78
CA VAL A 111 4.84 -16.72 11.62
C VAL A 111 4.92 -15.22 11.41
N GLY A 112 4.17 -14.68 10.45
CA GLY A 112 4.10 -13.26 10.18
C GLY A 112 3.35 -12.95 8.88
N VAL A 113 3.24 -11.66 8.58
CA VAL A 113 2.69 -11.12 7.35
C VAL A 113 3.68 -10.13 6.77
N LEU A 114 3.83 -10.13 5.45
CA LEU A 114 4.61 -9.17 4.69
C LEU A 114 3.65 -8.36 3.83
N THR A 115 3.67 -7.04 3.96
CA THR A 115 2.84 -6.11 3.19
C THR A 115 3.66 -5.37 2.13
N GLU A 116 2.97 -4.75 1.15
CA GLU A 116 3.62 -3.84 0.20
C GLU A 116 4.31 -2.68 0.92
N GLN A 117 3.74 -2.19 2.01
CA GLN A 117 4.33 -1.10 2.80
C GLN A 117 5.65 -1.52 3.45
N ASP A 118 5.74 -2.75 3.96
CA ASP A 118 6.97 -3.29 4.55
C ASP A 118 8.08 -3.37 3.49
N VAL A 119 7.74 -3.82 2.28
CA VAL A 119 8.66 -3.88 1.14
C VAL A 119 9.15 -2.49 0.74
N LEU A 120 8.25 -1.50 0.64
CA LEU A 120 8.59 -0.12 0.31
C LEU A 120 9.49 0.51 1.38
N ALA A 121 9.18 0.30 2.66
CA ALA A 121 9.99 0.78 3.77
C ALA A 121 11.40 0.19 3.74
N ALA A 122 11.53 -1.11 3.48
CA ALA A 122 12.82 -1.78 3.35
C ALA A 122 13.62 -1.30 2.13
N SER A 123 12.94 -1.00 1.02
CA SER A 123 13.58 -0.50 -0.20
C SER A 123 14.10 0.93 -0.03
N GLY A 124 13.39 1.79 0.71
CA GLY A 124 13.80 3.17 1.00
C GLY A 124 15.02 3.27 1.92
N THR A 125 15.26 2.28 2.77
CA THR A 125 16.43 2.24 3.66
C THR A 125 17.72 1.81 2.96
N VAL A 126 17.65 1.22 1.76
CA VAL A 126 18.84 0.79 1.00
C VAL A 126 19.51 1.96 0.27
N GLU A 127 18.83 3.09 0.03
CA GLU A 127 19.42 4.27 -0.61
C GLU A 127 20.08 5.26 0.34
N ALA A 128 20.07 5.03 1.63
CA ALA A 128 20.79 5.82 2.61
C ALA A 128 22.15 5.19 2.98
N ALA A 129 22.98 4.88 1.99
CA ALA A 129 24.41 4.81 2.24
C ALA A 129 24.90 6.24 2.47
N PRO A 130 25.58 6.56 3.60
CA PRO A 130 25.98 7.94 3.88
C PRO A 130 27.06 8.37 2.88
N SER A 131 26.68 9.14 1.88
CA SER A 131 27.61 10.06 1.25
C SER A 131 28.01 11.08 2.29
N ALA A 132 29.26 11.01 2.72
CA ALA A 132 29.85 12.00 3.58
C ALA A 132 29.76 13.39 2.93
N GLY A 133 29.09 14.32 3.63
CA GLY A 133 29.21 15.76 3.44
C GLY A 133 28.22 16.34 2.43
N ASP A 134 27.08 16.75 2.88
CA ASP A 134 26.69 18.17 2.76
C ASP A 134 25.48 18.46 3.67
N THR A 135 25.61 19.52 4.43
CA THR A 135 24.61 20.04 5.33
C THR A 135 23.54 20.72 4.46
N THR A 136 22.47 20.02 4.14
CA THR A 136 21.32 20.65 3.50
C THR A 136 20.40 21.16 4.62
N GLU A 137 20.48 22.44 4.90
CA GLU A 137 19.50 23.18 5.69
C GLU A 137 18.10 22.91 5.13
N ILE A 138 17.20 22.54 6.04
CA ILE A 138 15.76 22.48 5.74
C ILE A 138 15.32 23.92 5.48
N VAL A 139 15.17 24.27 4.21
CA VAL A 139 14.63 25.58 3.81
C VAL A 139 13.13 25.55 4.09
N ASP A 140 12.72 26.30 5.09
CA ASP A 140 11.34 26.64 5.39
C ASP A 140 10.73 27.38 4.19
N THR A 141 9.92 26.68 3.37
CA THR A 141 9.32 27.18 2.13
C THR A 141 8.12 28.11 2.36
N ASN A 142 8.10 28.88 3.44
CA ASN A 142 7.01 29.81 3.70
C ASN A 142 7.38 31.30 3.54
N ARG A 143 8.36 31.60 2.67
CA ARG A 143 8.65 32.96 2.24
C ARG A 143 9.00 32.97 0.75
N VAL A 144 7.98 33.13 -0.08
CA VAL A 144 8.16 33.42 -1.51
C VAL A 144 8.12 34.92 -1.70
N ASP A 145 9.29 35.53 -1.93
CA ASP A 145 9.39 36.88 -2.49
C ASP A 145 9.11 36.81 -4.00
N PRO A 146 8.26 37.69 -4.57
CA PRO A 146 7.76 37.55 -5.93
C PRO A 146 8.64 38.14 -7.05
N GLU A 147 9.90 38.38 -6.82
CA GLU A 147 10.79 38.98 -7.84
C GLU A 147 12.08 38.18 -8.01
N THR A 148 12.05 37.03 -8.64
CA THR A 148 13.19 36.49 -9.43
C THR A 148 12.86 35.06 -9.93
N ILE A 149 12.08 34.95 -10.98
CA ILE A 149 12.07 33.75 -11.81
C ILE A 149 12.14 34.19 -13.27
N GLU A 150 13.33 34.51 -13.73
CA GLU A 150 13.66 34.44 -15.16
C GLU A 150 14.65 33.30 -15.36
N ALA A 151 14.25 32.46 -16.32
CA ALA A 151 15.07 31.62 -17.17
C ALA A 151 15.53 30.23 -16.69
N GLU A 152 15.24 29.30 -17.59
CA GLU A 152 15.91 28.02 -17.86
C GLU A 152 15.54 26.82 -17.00
N ILE A 153 14.38 26.20 -17.32
CA ILE A 153 14.29 24.74 -17.23
C ILE A 153 13.47 24.25 -18.42
N ALA A 154 14.13 23.67 -19.39
CA ALA A 154 13.50 22.70 -20.28
C ALA A 154 13.61 21.33 -19.61
N PRO A 155 12.51 20.63 -19.39
CA PRO A 155 12.51 19.20 -19.46
C PRO A 155 11.48 18.73 -20.47
N GLU A 156 11.94 17.96 -21.45
CA GLU A 156 11.11 17.13 -22.29
C GLU A 156 10.45 16.02 -21.42
N GLY A 157 9.30 16.35 -20.88
CA GLY A 157 8.38 15.44 -20.25
C GLY A 157 7.01 16.06 -20.36
N SER A 158 6.15 15.55 -21.25
CA SER A 158 4.78 16.04 -21.46
C SER A 158 3.97 15.85 -20.17
N ILE A 159 3.98 16.85 -19.30
CA ILE A 159 3.05 16.93 -18.18
C ILE A 159 1.71 17.35 -18.79
N GLN A 160 0.83 16.39 -18.98
CA GLN A 160 -0.55 16.66 -19.37
C GLN A 160 -1.28 17.25 -18.18
N SER A 161 -1.76 18.47 -18.32
CA SER A 161 -2.56 19.15 -17.30
C SER A 161 -4.01 19.30 -17.78
N VAL A 162 -4.95 19.40 -16.83
CA VAL A 162 -6.39 19.46 -17.10
C VAL A 162 -6.85 20.92 -17.23
N CYS A 163 -7.59 21.25 -18.30
CA CYS A 163 -8.24 22.54 -18.43
C CYS A 163 -9.38 22.68 -17.41
N GLU A 164 -9.36 23.73 -16.59
CA GLU A 164 -10.35 23.95 -15.53
C GLU A 164 -11.75 24.34 -16.05
N ILE A 165 -11.87 24.72 -17.33
CA ILE A 165 -13.17 25.09 -17.92
C ILE A 165 -13.83 23.88 -18.59
N CYS A 166 -13.11 23.12 -19.42
CA CYS A 166 -13.71 22.03 -20.21
C CYS A 166 -13.28 20.63 -19.77
N GLY A 167 -12.31 20.50 -18.84
CA GLY A 167 -11.82 19.20 -18.36
C GLY A 167 -10.92 18.45 -19.35
N SER A 168 -10.54 19.04 -20.48
CA SER A 168 -9.67 18.39 -21.48
C SER A 168 -8.23 18.31 -20.98
N LEU A 169 -7.57 17.18 -21.22
CA LEU A 169 -6.15 17.00 -21.03
C LEU A 169 -5.39 17.63 -22.20
N THR A 170 -4.49 18.56 -21.91
CA THR A 170 -3.66 19.22 -22.93
C THR A 170 -2.26 19.52 -22.38
N PRO A 171 -1.23 19.43 -23.21
CA PRO A 171 0.11 19.83 -22.79
C PRO A 171 0.29 21.36 -22.70
N GLU A 172 -0.62 22.12 -23.34
CA GLU A 172 -0.54 23.57 -23.39
C GLU A 172 -1.71 24.21 -22.63
N LEU A 173 -1.45 24.70 -21.43
CA LEU A 173 -2.39 25.52 -20.67
C LEU A 173 -1.87 26.94 -20.50
N SER A 174 -2.78 27.90 -20.55
CA SER A 174 -2.48 29.31 -20.25
C SER A 174 -3.24 29.75 -19.01
N SER A 175 -2.62 30.54 -18.15
CA SER A 175 -3.32 31.14 -17.02
C SER A 175 -4.11 32.34 -17.47
N VAL A 176 -5.45 32.31 -17.27
CA VAL A 176 -6.37 33.41 -17.53
C VAL A 176 -7.18 33.64 -16.26
N ASN A 177 -7.07 34.83 -15.69
CA ASN A 177 -7.71 35.17 -14.41
C ASN A 177 -7.47 34.18 -13.26
N GLY A 178 -6.28 33.56 -13.21
CA GLY A 178 -5.89 32.61 -12.19
C GLY A 178 -6.36 31.17 -12.43
N GLN A 179 -7.01 30.87 -13.58
CA GLN A 179 -7.42 29.52 -13.99
C GLN A 179 -6.54 29.02 -15.14
N LEU A 180 -6.25 27.73 -15.15
CA LEU A 180 -5.49 27.08 -16.22
C LEU A 180 -6.46 26.63 -17.32
N VAL A 181 -6.37 27.25 -18.51
CA VAL A 181 -7.30 27.03 -19.62
C VAL A 181 -6.56 26.59 -20.89
N CYS A 182 -7.19 25.68 -21.63
CA CYS A 182 -6.68 25.24 -22.94
C CYS A 182 -6.83 26.35 -24.02
N PRO A 183 -6.12 26.25 -25.15
CA PRO A 183 -6.20 27.23 -26.23
C PRO A 183 -7.63 27.47 -26.74
N ASP A 184 -8.45 26.42 -26.78
CA ASP A 184 -9.84 26.49 -27.25
C ASP A 184 -10.74 27.29 -26.28
N CYS A 185 -10.54 27.13 -24.99
CA CYS A 185 -11.30 27.89 -23.96
C CYS A 185 -10.77 29.31 -23.75
N LYS A 186 -9.55 29.61 -24.19
CA LYS A 186 -8.96 30.94 -24.10
C LYS A 186 -9.52 31.89 -25.15
N ALA A 187 -10.09 31.35 -26.24
CA ALA A 187 -10.60 32.14 -27.37
C ALA A 187 -12.03 32.68 -27.16
N TYR A 188 -12.63 32.38 -26.00
CA TYR A 188 -13.93 32.92 -25.58
C TYR A 188 -13.69 33.87 -24.38
#